data_f9b087005819c73d44c2ff12ba7fe5ea
#
_entry.id   f9b087005819c73d44c2ff12ba7fe5ea
#
_cell.length_a   1.000
_cell.length_b   1.000
_cell.length_c   1.000
_cell.angle_alpha   90.00
_cell.angle_beta   90.00
_cell.angle_gamma   90.00
#
_symmetry.space_group_name_H-M   'P 1'
#
loop_
_entity.id
_entity.type
_entity.pdbx_description
1 polymer ?
#
loop_
_entity_poly.entity_id
_entity_poly.type
_entity_poly.pdbx_seq_one_letter_code
_entity_poly.pdbx_strand_id
1 'polypeptide(L)'
;MRPRKDILVSGCFIVVTSLLVMAIWWAWRQYVTDPPYVDPEQFPVRGIDVSSHNGMMNLDAAARDGVEFIWIKASEGADFRDANFALNYQKAQHAGLKTGAYHFFRFNRGGVEQALNLLRVVSGRRLELGIAVDVEEHGNPRTDSVLQRLQTMTEYLNLRGYRVTFYTNKDGYAKYLSEYFRGFPMWICSFTDDSVGDDWAFWQYDHHAKVKGIQGDVDMNAFCGSREQWDSLWRRPVPGVAYPLRPEK
;
A
#
# COMPACT_ATOMS: atom_id res chain seq x y z
N MET A 1 37.35 51.18 23.46
CA MET A 1 37.02 49.80 23.90
C MET A 1 35.50 49.54 23.75
N ARG A 2 35.07 49.02 22.62
CA ARG A 2 33.67 48.59 22.39
C ARG A 2 33.55 47.22 21.70
N PRO A 3 34.24 46.16 22.13
CA PRO A 3 34.04 44.86 21.50
C PRO A 3 33.17 43.86 22.34
N ARG A 4 32.73 44.24 23.55
CA ARG A 4 32.02 43.26 24.41
C ARG A 4 30.53 43.07 24.10
N LYS A 5 29.85 44.05 23.51
CA LYS A 5 28.41 43.95 23.20
C LYS A 5 28.17 43.07 21.98
N ASP A 6 29.02 43.14 20.97
CA ASP A 6 28.86 42.36 19.73
C ASP A 6 29.08 40.85 19.96
N ILE A 7 30.04 40.50 20.84
CA ILE A 7 30.29 39.09 21.24
C ILE A 7 29.11 38.50 22.02
N LEU A 8 28.52 39.29 22.93
CA LEU A 8 27.33 38.86 23.69
C LEU A 8 26.11 38.68 22.79
N VAL A 9 25.88 39.59 21.84
CA VAL A 9 24.76 39.49 20.89
C VAL A 9 24.97 38.30 19.95
N SER A 10 26.17 38.07 19.45
CA SER A 10 26.47 36.89 18.62
C SER A 10 26.35 35.59 19.40
N GLY A 11 26.79 35.56 20.66
CA GLY A 11 26.60 34.36 21.52
C GLY A 11 25.16 34.05 21.81
N CYS A 12 24.33 35.05 22.12
CA CYS A 12 22.87 34.86 22.31
C CYS A 12 22.20 34.38 21.01
N PHE A 13 22.59 34.91 19.86
CA PHE A 13 22.01 34.47 18.57
C PHE A 13 22.33 33.00 18.27
N ILE A 14 23.55 32.54 18.50
CA ILE A 14 23.97 31.15 18.32
C ILE A 14 23.16 30.21 19.27
N VAL A 15 23.00 30.61 20.53
CA VAL A 15 22.24 29.81 21.49
C VAL A 15 20.76 29.71 21.09
N VAL A 16 20.13 30.80 20.70
CA VAL A 16 18.72 30.84 20.27
C VAL A 16 18.51 30.03 19.01
N THR A 17 19.40 30.12 18.03
CA THR A 17 19.30 29.31 16.79
C THR A 17 19.50 27.82 17.06
N SER A 18 20.42 27.46 17.96
CA SER A 18 20.64 26.07 18.35
C SER A 18 19.43 25.48 19.08
N LEU A 19 18.79 26.24 19.98
CA LEU A 19 17.57 25.82 20.66
C LEU A 19 16.39 25.67 19.69
N LEU A 20 16.27 26.57 18.71
CA LEU A 20 15.26 26.47 17.65
C LEU A 20 15.45 25.22 16.79
N VAL A 21 16.68 24.95 16.36
CA VAL A 21 17.01 23.74 15.60
C VAL A 21 16.72 22.48 16.40
N MET A 22 17.08 22.45 17.69
CA MET A 22 16.76 21.33 18.57
C MET A 22 15.24 21.16 18.78
N ALA A 23 14.50 22.25 18.93
CA ALA A 23 13.06 22.20 19.05
C ALA A 23 12.37 21.72 17.76
N ILE A 24 12.83 22.18 16.61
CA ILE A 24 12.36 21.71 15.30
C ILE A 24 12.71 20.22 15.10
N TRP A 25 13.94 19.83 15.43
CA TRP A 25 14.36 18.43 15.36
C TRP A 25 13.56 17.54 16.34
N TRP A 26 13.31 18.00 17.57
CA TRP A 26 12.49 17.31 18.55
C TRP A 26 11.03 17.21 18.10
N ALA A 27 10.45 18.29 17.58
CA ALA A 27 9.10 18.27 17.01
C ALA A 27 9.02 17.34 15.80
N TRP A 28 10.00 17.40 14.88
CA TRP A 28 10.08 16.51 13.74
C TRP A 28 10.18 15.04 14.17
N ARG A 29 10.98 14.72 15.20
CA ARG A 29 11.12 13.37 15.74
C ARG A 29 9.83 12.86 16.41
N GLN A 30 8.97 13.74 16.93
CA GLN A 30 7.65 13.37 17.45
C GLN A 30 6.66 13.00 16.33
N TYR A 31 6.88 13.46 15.10
CA TYR A 31 6.06 13.13 13.94
C TYR A 31 6.58 11.91 13.16
N VAL A 32 7.87 11.59 13.29
CA VAL A 32 8.45 10.36 12.73
C VAL A 32 8.25 9.26 13.79
N THR A 33 7.11 8.61 13.74
CA THR A 33 6.90 7.39 14.50
C THR A 33 7.72 6.27 13.88
N ASP A 34 8.52 5.56 14.68
CA ASP A 34 9.13 4.33 14.22
C ASP A 34 8.01 3.38 13.75
N PRO A 35 8.20 2.64 12.67
CA PRO A 35 7.21 1.67 12.21
C PRO A 35 6.95 0.65 13.32
N PRO A 36 5.73 0.09 13.39
CA PRO A 36 5.41 -0.92 14.37
C PRO A 36 6.32 -2.14 14.19
N TYR A 37 6.65 -2.80 15.30
CA TYR A 37 7.37 -4.06 15.22
C TYR A 37 6.46 -5.13 14.61
N VAL A 38 6.90 -5.72 13.53
CA VAL A 38 6.21 -6.83 12.85
C VAL A 38 6.94 -8.12 13.20
N ASP A 39 6.30 -8.94 14.04
CA ASP A 39 6.84 -10.24 14.43
C ASP A 39 6.89 -11.20 13.24
N PRO A 40 8.07 -11.67 12.81
CA PRO A 40 8.20 -12.60 11.69
C PRO A 40 7.55 -13.98 11.94
N GLU A 41 7.33 -14.38 13.20
CA GLU A 41 6.64 -15.63 13.53
C GLU A 41 5.13 -15.47 13.32
N GLN A 42 4.59 -14.33 13.68
CA GLN A 42 3.18 -14.00 13.48
C GLN A 42 2.87 -13.63 12.02
N PHE A 43 3.78 -12.92 11.34
CA PHE A 43 3.63 -12.43 9.96
C PHE A 43 4.77 -12.96 9.07
N PRO A 44 4.77 -14.26 8.75
CA PRO A 44 5.92 -14.92 8.09
C PRO A 44 6.06 -14.57 6.61
N VAL A 45 5.10 -13.86 6.01
CA VAL A 45 5.09 -13.52 4.58
C VAL A 45 5.09 -12.03 4.38
N ARG A 46 6.16 -11.53 3.77
CA ARG A 46 6.39 -10.11 3.55
C ARG A 46 6.32 -9.75 2.07
N GLY A 47 5.83 -8.57 1.79
CA GLY A 47 5.76 -8.01 0.45
C GLY A 47 6.01 -6.52 0.43
N ILE A 48 5.95 -5.97 -0.76
CA ILE A 48 6.11 -4.54 -1.01
C ILE A 48 4.98 -4.04 -1.90
N ASP A 49 4.74 -2.73 -1.88
CA ASP A 49 4.00 -2.10 -2.95
C ASP A 49 4.81 -0.98 -3.61
N VAL A 50 4.60 -0.84 -4.91
CA VAL A 50 5.46 -0.01 -5.75
C VAL A 50 4.69 0.68 -6.87
N SER A 51 5.26 1.79 -7.35
CA SER A 51 4.80 2.53 -8.51
C SER A 51 5.98 3.02 -9.34
N SER A 52 5.71 3.85 -10.34
CA SER A 52 6.75 4.55 -11.10
C SER A 52 7.65 5.45 -10.24
N HIS A 53 7.19 5.86 -9.04
CA HIS A 53 7.97 6.68 -8.12
C HIS A 53 9.19 5.96 -7.53
N ASN A 54 9.16 4.64 -7.42
CA ASN A 54 10.30 3.85 -6.91
C ASN A 54 11.43 3.70 -7.95
N GLY A 55 11.26 4.23 -9.16
CA GLY A 55 12.30 4.23 -10.19
C GLY A 55 12.68 2.82 -10.70
N MET A 56 13.99 2.64 -10.91
CA MET A 56 14.53 1.36 -11.38
C MET A 56 14.84 0.44 -10.21
N MET A 57 14.23 -0.73 -10.18
CA MET A 57 14.36 -1.72 -9.11
C MET A 57 14.99 -3.01 -9.62
N ASN A 58 15.74 -3.69 -8.73
CA ASN A 58 16.20 -5.07 -8.90
C ASN A 58 15.35 -6.00 -8.01
N LEU A 59 14.25 -6.51 -8.55
CA LEU A 59 13.30 -7.34 -7.80
C LEU A 59 13.84 -8.75 -7.48
N ASP A 60 14.86 -9.25 -8.22
CA ASP A 60 15.56 -10.48 -7.85
C ASP A 60 16.34 -10.31 -6.53
N ALA A 61 16.91 -9.12 -6.31
CA ALA A 61 17.58 -8.82 -5.04
C ALA A 61 16.56 -8.66 -3.90
N ALA A 62 15.40 -8.05 -4.17
CA ALA A 62 14.31 -7.94 -3.20
C ALA A 62 13.76 -9.32 -2.80
N ALA A 63 13.55 -10.22 -3.76
CA ALA A 63 13.12 -11.59 -3.49
C ALA A 63 14.13 -12.35 -2.61
N ARG A 64 15.44 -12.20 -2.89
CA ARG A 64 16.49 -12.80 -2.03
C ARG A 64 16.57 -12.14 -0.63
N ASP A 65 16.05 -10.94 -0.47
CA ASP A 65 15.95 -10.23 0.82
C ASP A 65 14.69 -10.63 1.61
N GLY A 66 13.89 -11.56 1.08
CA GLY A 66 12.72 -12.14 1.74
C GLY A 66 11.38 -11.50 1.34
N VAL A 67 11.34 -10.73 0.25
CA VAL A 67 10.08 -10.27 -0.35
C VAL A 67 9.47 -11.43 -1.12
N GLU A 68 8.19 -11.73 -0.89
CA GLU A 68 7.48 -12.83 -1.52
C GLU A 68 6.32 -12.39 -2.40
N PHE A 69 5.78 -11.19 -2.16
CA PHE A 69 4.72 -10.63 -2.98
C PHE A 69 4.91 -9.14 -3.27
N ILE A 70 4.21 -8.67 -4.29
CA ILE A 70 4.29 -7.29 -4.72
C ILE A 70 2.93 -6.80 -5.24
N TRP A 71 2.50 -5.65 -4.75
CA TRP A 71 1.43 -4.87 -5.34
C TRP A 71 2.03 -3.79 -6.24
N ILE A 72 1.57 -3.67 -7.49
CA ILE A 72 2.14 -2.74 -8.48
C ILE A 72 1.05 -1.76 -8.91
N LYS A 73 1.32 -0.45 -8.82
CA LYS A 73 0.42 0.57 -9.37
C LYS A 73 0.20 0.33 -10.85
N ALA A 74 -1.05 0.15 -11.24
CA ALA A 74 -1.41 -0.03 -12.64
C ALA A 74 -2.02 1.24 -13.23
N SER A 75 -2.92 1.87 -12.50
CA SER A 75 -3.69 3.02 -13.01
C SER A 75 -4.29 3.82 -11.87
N GLU A 76 -4.85 4.98 -12.27
CA GLU A 76 -5.53 5.90 -11.38
C GLU A 76 -6.67 6.57 -12.13
N GLY A 77 -7.82 6.72 -11.51
CA GLY A 77 -8.97 7.35 -12.12
C GLY A 77 -9.33 6.78 -13.50
N ALA A 78 -9.87 7.60 -14.38
CA ALA A 78 -10.39 7.16 -15.67
C ALA A 78 -9.33 7.08 -16.77
N ASP A 79 -8.14 7.68 -16.60
CA ASP A 79 -7.20 7.94 -17.71
C ASP A 79 -5.71 7.80 -17.38
N PHE A 80 -5.29 7.95 -16.10
CA PHE A 80 -3.88 7.78 -15.75
C PHE A 80 -3.49 6.30 -15.72
N ARG A 81 -2.31 5.98 -16.25
CA ARG A 81 -1.68 4.65 -16.22
C ARG A 81 -0.24 4.78 -15.79
N ASP A 82 0.18 3.93 -14.86
CA ASP A 82 1.55 3.96 -14.38
C ASP A 82 2.53 3.53 -15.48
N ALA A 83 3.51 4.39 -15.75
CA ALA A 83 4.46 4.20 -16.85
C ALA A 83 5.35 2.96 -16.67
N ASN A 84 5.61 2.55 -15.43
CA ASN A 84 6.50 1.44 -15.11
C ASN A 84 5.76 0.12 -14.82
N PHE A 85 4.42 0.11 -14.86
CA PHE A 85 3.66 -1.10 -14.53
C PHE A 85 4.12 -2.32 -15.31
N ALA A 86 4.22 -2.22 -16.65
CA ALA A 86 4.58 -3.34 -17.49
C ALA A 86 5.99 -3.87 -17.19
N LEU A 87 6.95 -2.97 -16.97
CA LEU A 87 8.31 -3.32 -16.62
C LEU A 87 8.40 -3.95 -15.23
N ASN A 88 7.75 -3.35 -14.25
CA ASN A 88 7.73 -3.85 -12.87
C ASN A 88 7.05 -5.22 -12.79
N TYR A 89 5.94 -5.41 -13.54
CA TYR A 89 5.27 -6.70 -13.65
C TYR A 89 6.20 -7.79 -14.21
N GLN A 90 6.90 -7.51 -15.33
CA GLN A 90 7.83 -8.47 -15.92
C GLN A 90 8.96 -8.86 -14.95
N LYS A 91 9.55 -7.88 -14.27
CA LYS A 91 10.59 -8.12 -13.26
C LYS A 91 10.07 -8.91 -12.06
N ALA A 92 8.85 -8.63 -11.59
CA ALA A 92 8.23 -9.37 -10.50
C ALA A 92 7.98 -10.84 -10.86
N GLN A 93 7.47 -11.09 -12.07
CA GLN A 93 7.28 -12.45 -12.57
C GLN A 93 8.62 -13.19 -12.71
N HIS A 94 9.67 -12.53 -13.20
CA HIS A 94 11.01 -13.10 -13.31
C HIS A 94 11.59 -13.47 -11.93
N ALA A 95 11.41 -12.60 -10.95
CA ALA A 95 11.84 -12.81 -9.56
C ALA A 95 10.97 -13.84 -8.80
N GLY A 96 9.90 -14.35 -9.39
CA GLY A 96 9.00 -15.33 -8.78
C GLY A 96 8.06 -14.76 -7.71
N LEU A 97 7.91 -13.43 -7.64
CA LEU A 97 7.03 -12.76 -6.68
C LEU A 97 5.56 -12.99 -7.02
N LYS A 98 4.72 -13.23 -6.01
CA LYS A 98 3.27 -13.21 -6.19
C LYS A 98 2.82 -11.79 -6.46
N THR A 99 2.16 -11.58 -7.60
CA THR A 99 1.92 -10.24 -8.12
C THR A 99 0.46 -9.86 -8.06
N GLY A 100 0.18 -8.66 -7.58
CA GLY A 100 -1.11 -7.97 -7.69
C GLY A 100 -0.95 -6.62 -8.40
N ALA A 101 -2.06 -6.09 -8.86
CA ALA A 101 -2.12 -4.73 -9.40
C ALA A 101 -2.99 -3.87 -8.52
N TYR A 102 -2.62 -2.61 -8.31
CA TYR A 102 -3.53 -1.70 -7.65
C TYR A 102 -3.95 -0.51 -8.52
N HIS A 103 -5.15 -0.02 -8.25
CA HIS A 103 -5.77 1.11 -8.90
C HIS A 103 -6.13 2.17 -7.88
N PHE A 104 -5.57 3.37 -8.00
CA PHE A 104 -5.94 4.50 -7.17
C PHE A 104 -7.32 5.04 -7.59
N PHE A 105 -8.31 4.84 -6.72
CA PHE A 105 -9.69 5.14 -7.01
C PHE A 105 -10.00 6.62 -6.80
N ARG A 106 -10.43 7.30 -7.85
CA ARG A 106 -10.85 8.69 -7.79
C ARG A 106 -12.34 8.82 -7.48
N PHE A 107 -12.67 9.50 -6.39
CA PHE A 107 -14.04 9.65 -5.90
C PHE A 107 -14.97 10.39 -6.86
N ASN A 108 -14.41 11.21 -7.75
CA ASN A 108 -15.15 12.02 -8.71
C ASN A 108 -15.30 11.38 -10.11
N ARG A 109 -14.87 10.13 -10.30
CA ARG A 109 -14.95 9.39 -11.58
C ARG A 109 -15.89 8.20 -11.48
N GLY A 110 -16.49 7.82 -12.62
CA GLY A 110 -17.39 6.67 -12.70
C GLY A 110 -16.68 5.34 -12.45
N GLY A 111 -17.33 4.40 -11.75
CA GLY A 111 -16.72 3.12 -11.40
C GLY A 111 -16.36 2.27 -12.62
N VAL A 112 -17.24 2.19 -13.63
CA VAL A 112 -16.97 1.45 -14.88
C VAL A 112 -15.82 2.08 -15.68
N GLU A 113 -15.76 3.41 -15.74
CA GLU A 113 -14.67 4.11 -16.44
C GLU A 113 -13.31 3.78 -15.83
N GLN A 114 -13.23 3.77 -14.51
CA GLN A 114 -12.03 3.42 -13.76
C GLN A 114 -11.66 1.94 -13.96
N ALA A 115 -12.65 1.04 -13.89
CA ALA A 115 -12.43 -0.37 -14.19
C ALA A 115 -11.90 -0.60 -15.61
N LEU A 116 -12.45 0.08 -16.60
CA LEU A 116 -12.00 0.00 -18.00
C LEU A 116 -10.57 0.54 -18.16
N ASN A 117 -10.22 1.64 -17.48
CA ASN A 117 -8.87 2.17 -17.50
C ASN A 117 -7.86 1.15 -16.94
N LEU A 118 -8.15 0.57 -15.78
CA LEU A 118 -7.34 -0.48 -15.16
C LEU A 118 -7.20 -1.71 -16.07
N LEU A 119 -8.30 -2.22 -16.61
CA LEU A 119 -8.31 -3.42 -17.44
C LEU A 119 -7.48 -3.27 -18.73
N ARG A 120 -7.38 -2.07 -19.29
CA ARG A 120 -6.47 -1.83 -20.42
C ARG A 120 -5.00 -2.04 -20.08
N VAL A 121 -4.64 -1.90 -18.81
CA VAL A 121 -3.28 -2.10 -18.31
C VAL A 121 -3.03 -3.57 -17.94
N VAL A 122 -3.97 -4.21 -17.24
CA VAL A 122 -3.74 -5.53 -16.64
C VAL A 122 -4.21 -6.70 -17.50
N SER A 123 -4.98 -6.48 -18.57
CA SER A 123 -5.51 -7.54 -19.43
C SER A 123 -4.40 -8.47 -19.95
N GLY A 124 -4.68 -9.78 -19.92
CA GLY A 124 -3.73 -10.80 -20.36
C GLY A 124 -2.57 -11.08 -19.41
N ARG A 125 -2.55 -10.46 -18.23
CA ARG A 125 -1.55 -10.69 -17.18
C ARG A 125 -2.08 -11.57 -16.08
N ARG A 126 -1.25 -12.44 -15.59
CA ARG A 126 -1.57 -13.26 -14.41
C ARG A 126 -1.30 -12.44 -13.15
N LEU A 127 -2.34 -12.19 -12.38
CA LEU A 127 -2.28 -11.48 -11.10
C LEU A 127 -2.69 -12.45 -9.99
N GLU A 128 -1.72 -13.07 -9.33
CA GLU A 128 -2.01 -14.06 -8.29
C GLU A 128 -2.77 -13.44 -7.12
N LEU A 129 -2.41 -12.22 -6.71
CA LEU A 129 -3.11 -11.48 -5.65
C LEU A 129 -4.42 -10.84 -6.14
N GLY A 130 -4.62 -10.74 -7.45
CA GLY A 130 -5.78 -10.04 -8.03
C GLY A 130 -5.55 -8.54 -8.17
N ILE A 131 -6.62 -7.77 -7.96
CA ILE A 131 -6.64 -6.32 -8.08
C ILE A 131 -6.96 -5.70 -6.72
N ALA A 132 -6.15 -4.74 -6.29
CA ALA A 132 -6.48 -3.88 -5.17
C ALA A 132 -7.09 -2.56 -5.66
N VAL A 133 -8.23 -2.18 -5.09
CA VAL A 133 -8.85 -0.86 -5.26
C VAL A 133 -8.43 -0.01 -4.08
N ASP A 134 -7.64 1.02 -4.34
CA ASP A 134 -7.05 1.92 -3.38
C ASP A 134 -8.00 3.10 -3.11
N VAL A 135 -8.57 3.14 -1.89
CA VAL A 135 -9.66 4.02 -1.47
C VAL A 135 -9.18 4.97 -0.39
N GLU A 136 -8.37 5.97 -0.80
CA GLU A 136 -7.78 6.93 0.14
C GLU A 136 -7.78 8.39 -0.35
N GLU A 137 -8.52 8.69 -1.41
CA GLU A 137 -8.59 10.07 -1.93
C GLU A 137 -9.09 11.04 -0.87
N HIS A 138 -8.39 12.12 -0.69
CA HIS A 138 -8.78 13.19 0.22
C HIS A 138 -9.93 14.03 -0.34
N GLY A 139 -10.76 14.54 0.54
CA GLY A 139 -11.90 15.37 0.21
C GLY A 139 -13.11 15.05 1.09
N ASN A 140 -14.20 15.75 0.85
CA ASN A 140 -15.46 15.48 1.54
C ASN A 140 -16.58 15.17 0.51
N PRO A 141 -16.43 14.12 -0.30
CA PRO A 141 -17.48 13.73 -1.24
C PRO A 141 -18.67 13.15 -0.48
N ARG A 142 -19.84 13.15 -1.12
CA ARG A 142 -20.99 12.42 -0.59
C ARG A 142 -20.69 10.94 -0.56
N THR A 143 -20.77 10.34 0.61
CA THR A 143 -20.46 8.93 0.85
C THR A 143 -21.24 8.00 -0.09
N ASP A 144 -22.55 8.21 -0.23
CA ASP A 144 -23.42 7.41 -1.13
C ASP A 144 -22.89 7.38 -2.58
N SER A 145 -22.39 8.51 -3.09
CA SER A 145 -21.84 8.58 -4.45
C SER A 145 -20.54 7.81 -4.59
N VAL A 146 -19.71 7.81 -3.55
CA VAL A 146 -18.46 7.03 -3.51
C VAL A 146 -18.79 5.54 -3.47
N LEU A 147 -19.68 5.13 -2.57
CA LEU A 147 -20.11 3.74 -2.41
C LEU A 147 -20.69 3.18 -3.71
N GLN A 148 -21.58 3.92 -4.38
CA GLN A 148 -22.17 3.49 -5.65
C GLN A 148 -21.09 3.27 -6.73
N ARG A 149 -20.10 4.16 -6.82
CA ARG A 149 -19.01 4.04 -7.80
C ARG A 149 -18.07 2.88 -7.47
N LEU A 150 -17.73 2.69 -6.19
CA LEU A 150 -16.94 1.55 -5.72
C LEU A 150 -17.67 0.24 -6.03
N GLN A 151 -18.95 0.13 -5.71
CA GLN A 151 -19.77 -1.04 -6.00
C GLN A 151 -19.76 -1.34 -7.51
N THR A 152 -20.04 -0.33 -8.33
CA THR A 152 -20.09 -0.48 -9.79
C THR A 152 -18.74 -0.95 -10.36
N MET A 153 -17.62 -0.41 -9.85
CA MET A 153 -16.27 -0.84 -10.27
C MET A 153 -16.00 -2.29 -9.85
N THR A 154 -16.32 -2.63 -8.61
CA THR A 154 -16.10 -3.95 -8.03
C THR A 154 -16.90 -5.03 -8.75
N GLU A 155 -18.19 -4.79 -8.99
CA GLU A 155 -19.06 -5.69 -9.76
C GLU A 155 -18.50 -5.91 -11.18
N TYR A 156 -18.07 -4.83 -11.84
CA TYR A 156 -17.52 -4.92 -13.18
C TYR A 156 -16.22 -5.74 -13.24
N LEU A 157 -15.34 -5.62 -12.25
CA LEU A 157 -14.10 -6.40 -12.15
C LEU A 157 -14.39 -7.88 -11.81
N ASN A 158 -15.33 -8.14 -10.88
CA ASN A 158 -15.74 -9.49 -10.51
C ASN A 158 -16.37 -10.25 -11.68
N LEU A 159 -17.23 -9.60 -12.47
CA LEU A 159 -17.83 -10.18 -13.68
C LEU A 159 -16.78 -10.59 -14.72
N ARG A 160 -15.58 -10.04 -14.65
CA ARG A 160 -14.44 -10.40 -15.51
C ARG A 160 -13.47 -11.38 -14.88
N GLY A 161 -13.84 -11.95 -13.73
CA GLY A 161 -13.09 -13.00 -13.05
C GLY A 161 -11.90 -12.49 -12.23
N TYR A 162 -11.80 -11.18 -11.98
CA TYR A 162 -10.76 -10.65 -11.10
C TYR A 162 -11.20 -10.71 -9.65
N ARG A 163 -10.29 -11.12 -8.78
CA ARG A 163 -10.45 -10.98 -7.34
C ARG A 163 -10.16 -9.53 -6.96
N VAL A 164 -11.01 -8.96 -6.10
CA VAL A 164 -10.87 -7.59 -5.62
C VAL A 164 -10.49 -7.59 -4.15
N THR A 165 -9.45 -6.84 -3.83
CA THR A 165 -9.01 -6.47 -2.48
C THR A 165 -9.22 -4.97 -2.34
N PHE A 166 -9.60 -4.46 -1.17
CA PHE A 166 -9.65 -3.03 -0.93
C PHE A 166 -8.45 -2.60 -0.11
N TYR A 167 -7.74 -1.57 -0.57
CA TYR A 167 -6.72 -0.88 0.20
C TYR A 167 -7.25 0.45 0.72
N THR A 168 -6.95 0.75 1.99
CA THR A 168 -7.25 2.03 2.63
C THR A 168 -6.56 2.13 4.00
N ASN A 169 -6.63 3.28 4.65
CA ASN A 169 -6.32 3.43 6.07
C ASN A 169 -7.52 3.10 6.98
N LYS A 170 -7.33 3.13 8.31
CA LYS A 170 -8.38 2.81 9.29
C LYS A 170 -9.62 3.71 9.15
N ASP A 171 -9.44 4.99 8.86
CA ASP A 171 -10.55 5.94 8.71
C ASP A 171 -11.35 5.66 7.44
N GLY A 172 -10.68 5.40 6.33
CA GLY A 172 -11.30 5.02 5.07
C GLY A 172 -12.04 3.69 5.19
N TYR A 173 -11.47 2.71 5.91
CA TYR A 173 -12.14 1.46 6.23
C TYR A 173 -13.44 1.68 6.99
N ALA A 174 -13.41 2.42 8.09
CA ALA A 174 -14.59 2.71 8.88
C ALA A 174 -15.66 3.46 8.09
N LYS A 175 -15.25 4.41 7.24
CA LYS A 175 -16.17 5.29 6.52
C LYS A 175 -16.80 4.64 5.29
N TYR A 176 -16.05 3.85 4.52
CA TYR A 176 -16.48 3.39 3.20
C TYR A 176 -16.61 1.87 3.06
N LEU A 177 -15.85 1.08 3.83
CA LEU A 177 -15.70 -0.34 3.53
C LEU A 177 -16.32 -1.28 4.56
N SER A 178 -16.21 -0.96 5.85
CA SER A 178 -16.56 -1.86 6.97
C SER A 178 -18.01 -2.36 6.94
N GLU A 179 -18.94 -1.56 6.46
CA GLU A 179 -20.36 -1.90 6.39
C GLU A 179 -20.75 -2.51 5.04
N TYR A 180 -20.29 -1.92 3.95
CA TYR A 180 -20.80 -2.19 2.60
C TYR A 180 -20.01 -3.25 1.83
N PHE A 181 -18.74 -3.50 2.19
CA PHE A 181 -17.86 -4.44 1.49
C PHE A 181 -17.37 -5.56 2.39
N ARG A 182 -18.22 -6.01 3.32
CA ARG A 182 -17.94 -7.19 4.17
C ARG A 182 -17.72 -8.42 3.31
N GLY A 183 -16.66 -9.16 3.61
CA GLY A 183 -16.33 -10.38 2.87
C GLY A 183 -15.32 -10.19 1.76
N PHE A 184 -14.99 -8.94 1.39
CA PHE A 184 -13.82 -8.66 0.57
C PHE A 184 -12.55 -8.66 1.43
N PRO A 185 -11.41 -9.13 0.88
CA PRO A 185 -10.12 -8.97 1.53
C PRO A 185 -9.80 -7.50 1.72
N MET A 186 -9.26 -7.16 2.89
CA MET A 186 -8.81 -5.80 3.21
C MET A 186 -7.28 -5.75 3.28
N TRP A 187 -6.71 -4.73 2.68
CA TRP A 187 -5.33 -4.36 2.79
C TRP A 187 -5.29 -2.99 3.48
N ILE A 188 -4.88 -2.98 4.74
CA ILE A 188 -5.00 -1.79 5.59
C ILE A 188 -3.63 -1.17 5.84
N CYS A 189 -3.56 0.14 5.65
CA CYS A 189 -2.43 0.97 6.01
C CYS A 189 -2.54 1.40 7.48
N SER A 190 -1.53 1.06 8.29
CA SER A 190 -1.41 1.51 9.67
C SER A 190 0.05 1.49 10.11
N PHE A 191 0.63 2.66 10.40
CA PHE A 191 2.05 2.82 10.75
C PHE A 191 2.29 3.03 12.25
N THR A 192 1.24 3.12 13.04
CA THR A 192 1.34 3.51 14.46
C THR A 192 0.82 2.47 15.43
N ASP A 193 0.27 1.38 14.92
CA ASP A 193 -0.45 0.40 15.73
C ASP A 193 -0.08 -1.00 15.22
N ASP A 194 0.38 -1.84 16.11
CA ASP A 194 0.74 -3.24 15.89
C ASP A 194 -0.47 -4.19 15.94
N SER A 195 -1.65 -3.65 16.22
CA SER A 195 -2.90 -4.42 16.22
C SER A 195 -3.45 -4.57 14.81
N VAL A 196 -3.41 -5.78 14.32
CA VAL A 196 -4.05 -6.17 13.06
C VAL A 196 -5.49 -6.54 13.33
N GLY A 197 -6.42 -5.92 12.60
CA GLY A 197 -7.84 -6.25 12.69
C GLY A 197 -8.14 -7.65 12.13
N ASP A 198 -9.13 -8.32 12.71
CA ASP A 198 -9.55 -9.69 12.33
C ASP A 198 -9.91 -9.84 10.84
N ASP A 199 -10.26 -8.74 10.17
CA ASP A 199 -10.71 -8.71 8.78
C ASP A 199 -9.59 -8.36 7.77
N TRP A 200 -8.36 -8.13 8.24
CA TRP A 200 -7.27 -7.74 7.37
C TRP A 200 -6.64 -8.95 6.70
N ALA A 201 -6.51 -8.89 5.37
CA ALA A 201 -5.76 -9.88 4.60
C ALA A 201 -4.30 -9.45 4.43
N PHE A 202 -4.08 -8.14 4.31
CA PHE A 202 -2.76 -7.53 4.20
C PHE A 202 -2.67 -6.29 5.09
N TRP A 203 -1.47 -6.03 5.59
CA TRP A 203 -1.14 -4.88 6.41
C TRP A 203 0.06 -4.14 5.82
N GLN A 204 -0.12 -2.87 5.42
CA GLN A 204 0.99 -1.97 5.09
C GLN A 204 1.43 -1.28 6.37
N TYR A 205 2.64 -1.59 6.84
CA TYR A 205 3.09 -1.22 8.17
C TYR A 205 4.28 -0.27 8.20
N ASP A 206 5.00 -0.10 7.09
CA ASP A 206 6.16 0.78 7.00
C ASP A 206 6.24 1.40 5.61
N HIS A 207 6.41 2.72 5.53
CA HIS A 207 6.55 3.47 4.28
C HIS A 207 7.97 4.04 4.09
N HIS A 208 8.89 3.69 4.98
CA HIS A 208 10.31 4.09 4.94
C HIS A 208 11.27 2.92 4.95
N ALA A 209 10.78 1.72 4.64
CA ALA A 209 11.59 0.52 4.67
C ALA A 209 12.72 0.55 3.63
N LYS A 210 13.80 -0.15 3.95
CA LYS A 210 14.93 -0.36 3.05
C LYS A 210 14.97 -1.84 2.65
N VAL A 211 14.85 -2.08 1.34
CA VAL A 211 14.88 -3.42 0.75
C VAL A 211 16.01 -3.49 -0.27
N LYS A 212 16.79 -4.57 -0.23
CA LYS A 212 17.90 -4.74 -1.19
C LYS A 212 17.40 -4.75 -2.63
N GLY A 213 18.04 -3.96 -3.46
CA GLY A 213 17.67 -3.82 -4.87
C GLY A 213 16.69 -2.70 -5.16
N ILE A 214 16.21 -1.97 -4.15
CA ILE A 214 15.36 -0.79 -4.29
C ILE A 214 16.11 0.42 -3.75
N GLN A 215 16.17 1.48 -4.54
CA GLN A 215 16.77 2.74 -4.10
C GLN A 215 15.71 3.59 -3.37
N GLY A 216 16.11 4.18 -2.23
CA GLY A 216 15.19 4.99 -1.43
C GLY A 216 14.32 4.15 -0.51
N ASP A 217 13.17 4.71 -0.19
CA ASP A 217 12.17 4.08 0.67
C ASP A 217 11.19 3.26 -0.17
N VAL A 218 10.65 2.22 0.44
CA VAL A 218 9.59 1.40 -0.16
C VAL A 218 8.58 1.00 0.90
N ASP A 219 7.33 0.91 0.51
CA ASP A 219 6.24 0.48 1.38
C ASP A 219 6.32 -1.03 1.63
N MET A 220 6.37 -1.40 2.92
CA MET A 220 6.41 -2.79 3.35
C MET A 220 5.05 -3.28 3.79
N ASN A 221 4.78 -4.52 3.42
CA ASN A 221 3.53 -5.18 3.67
C ASN A 221 3.72 -6.56 4.29
N ALA A 222 2.76 -6.97 5.10
CA ALA A 222 2.64 -8.31 5.63
C ALA A 222 1.33 -8.95 5.17
N PHE A 223 1.36 -10.25 4.90
CA PHE A 223 0.15 -11.05 4.79
C PHE A 223 -0.34 -11.41 6.20
N CYS A 224 -1.59 -11.12 6.51
CA CYS A 224 -2.18 -11.30 7.84
C CYS A 224 -2.69 -12.74 8.06
N GLY A 225 -1.87 -13.73 7.71
CA GLY A 225 -2.19 -15.15 7.87
C GLY A 225 -0.93 -15.98 8.06
N SER A 226 -1.10 -17.27 8.38
CA SER A 226 0.02 -18.18 8.55
C SER A 226 0.70 -18.52 7.21
N ARG A 227 1.91 -19.10 7.30
CA ARG A 227 2.64 -19.66 6.14
C ARG A 227 1.80 -20.70 5.39
N GLU A 228 1.11 -21.58 6.12
CA GLU A 228 0.28 -22.63 5.53
C GLU A 228 -0.94 -22.04 4.79
N GLN A 229 -1.53 -20.99 5.34
CA GLN A 229 -2.63 -20.27 4.68
C GLN A 229 -2.13 -19.61 3.38
N TRP A 230 -0.98 -18.93 3.42
CA TRP A 230 -0.35 -18.37 2.23
C TRP A 230 -0.09 -19.42 1.16
N ASP A 231 0.56 -20.51 1.51
CA ASP A 231 0.88 -21.59 0.58
C ASP A 231 -0.38 -22.25 0.01
N SER A 232 -1.46 -22.31 0.78
CA SER A 232 -2.74 -22.87 0.34
C SER A 232 -3.42 -22.04 -0.75
N LEU A 233 -3.21 -20.72 -0.77
CA LEU A 233 -3.78 -19.82 -1.79
C LEU A 233 -3.36 -20.21 -3.22
N TRP A 234 -2.21 -20.88 -3.37
CA TRP A 234 -1.61 -21.19 -4.67
C TRP A 234 -1.74 -22.65 -5.09
N ARG A 235 -2.17 -23.54 -4.17
CA ARG A 235 -2.25 -24.99 -4.43
C ARG A 235 -3.45 -25.39 -5.27
N ARG A 236 -4.50 -24.57 -5.36
CA ARG A 236 -5.69 -24.83 -6.16
C ARG A 236 -6.13 -23.59 -6.93
N PRO A 237 -5.82 -23.50 -8.24
CA PRO A 237 -6.54 -22.56 -9.08
C PRO A 237 -7.95 -23.12 -9.30
N VAL A 238 -8.95 -22.62 -8.57
CA VAL A 238 -10.35 -22.85 -8.89
C VAL A 238 -10.82 -21.68 -9.75
N PRO A 239 -11.13 -21.90 -11.03
CA PRO A 239 -11.69 -20.84 -11.86
C PRO A 239 -13.04 -20.40 -11.27
N GLY A 240 -13.19 -19.09 -11.04
CA GLY A 240 -14.47 -18.49 -10.68
C GLY A 240 -14.87 -18.53 -9.20
N VAL A 241 -14.02 -18.99 -8.30
CA VAL A 241 -14.26 -18.92 -6.85
C VAL A 241 -13.38 -17.84 -6.24
N ALA A 242 -14.00 -16.85 -5.60
CA ALA A 242 -13.28 -15.94 -4.71
C ALA A 242 -12.63 -16.77 -3.60
N TYR A 243 -11.31 -16.80 -3.53
CA TYR A 243 -10.62 -17.42 -2.40
C TYR A 243 -10.93 -16.61 -1.14
N PRO A 244 -11.35 -17.24 -0.04
CA PRO A 244 -11.40 -16.55 1.22
C PRO A 244 -9.94 -16.22 1.61
N LEU A 245 -9.55 -14.97 1.49
CA LEU A 245 -8.31 -14.45 2.10
C LEU A 245 -8.52 -14.19 3.61
N ARG A 246 -9.61 -14.72 4.17
CA ARG A 246 -9.81 -14.68 5.62
C ARG A 246 -9.16 -15.91 6.23
N PRO A 247 -8.35 -15.75 7.29
CA PRO A 247 -8.05 -16.86 8.18
C PRO A 247 -9.38 -17.35 8.78
N GLU A 248 -9.69 -18.61 8.57
CA GLU A 248 -10.71 -19.26 9.41
C GLU A 248 -10.18 -19.23 10.85
N LYS A 249 -11.02 -18.74 11.76
CA LYS A 249 -10.71 -18.66 13.20
C LYS A 249 -10.55 -20.05 13.79
#